data_67a4d11df5d5c6c37f6a1887489e5899
#
_entry.id   67a4d11df5d5c6c37f6a1887489e5899
#
_cell.length_a   1.000
_cell.length_b   1.000
_cell.length_c   1.000
_cell.angle_alpha   90.00
_cell.angle_beta   90.00
_cell.angle_gamma   90.00
#
_symmetry.space_group_name_H-M   'P 1'
#
loop_
_entity.id
_entity.type
_entity.pdbx_description
1 polymer ?
#
loop_
_entity_poly.entity_id
_entity_poly.type
_entity_poly.pdbx_seq_one_letter_code
_entity_poly.pdbx_strand_id
1 'polypeptide(L)'
;YSDNLGHARFAVQAYAGYVLARSQQAPLGALRSLFERSKDSRSGLPLVQLAIALQQMGDQPRADSALAAGLAQPRTRKEWLGDYGSPLRDDALILALLEEHNLAADSRDQRLFELADEAAVDSYLSTQERNALYLAGRNLLSKPEPKWRTALQSGDFQFELDNQQSAITLQPPELATPFSLTQSGGDTLYQQLTLSGYPRKAPAAGGKVLSIERDYLGMDGKPLDLNALNSGELVLVHIAVRADERVPDALVVDLLPAGLELENQNLTQSAASLEDA
;
A
#
# COMPACT_ATOMS: atom_id res chain seq x y z
N TYR A 1 -6.52 -24.95 5.29
CA TYR A 1 -7.43 -24.75 4.12
C TYR A 1 -8.91 -24.76 4.53
N SER A 2 -9.33 -25.56 5.52
CA SER A 2 -10.76 -25.64 5.92
C SER A 2 -11.27 -24.41 6.68
N ASP A 3 -10.43 -23.75 7.45
CA ASP A 3 -10.83 -22.65 8.35
C ASP A 3 -11.19 -21.35 7.61
N ASN A 4 -10.69 -21.17 6.39
CA ASN A 4 -10.97 -19.97 5.59
C ASN A 4 -12.23 -20.07 4.72
N LEU A 5 -12.78 -21.28 4.51
CA LEU A 5 -14.00 -21.47 3.73
C LEU A 5 -15.22 -20.79 4.37
N GLY A 6 -15.29 -20.77 5.70
CA GLY A 6 -16.32 -20.05 6.45
C GLY A 6 -16.33 -18.56 6.13
N HIS A 7 -15.16 -17.93 6.28
CA HIS A 7 -15.00 -16.50 5.98
C HIS A 7 -15.28 -16.18 4.51
N ALA A 8 -14.68 -16.92 3.57
CA ALA A 8 -14.84 -16.64 2.13
C ALA A 8 -16.31 -16.74 1.71
N ARG A 9 -17.04 -17.75 2.21
CA ARG A 9 -18.48 -17.89 1.95
C ARG A 9 -19.28 -16.75 2.57
N PHE A 10 -18.96 -16.37 3.81
CA PHE A 10 -19.60 -15.24 4.48
C PHE A 10 -19.37 -13.93 3.72
N ALA A 11 -18.14 -13.64 3.33
CA ALA A 11 -17.77 -12.43 2.61
C ALA A 11 -18.50 -12.30 1.27
N VAL A 12 -18.57 -13.39 0.49
CA VAL A 12 -19.32 -13.39 -0.78
C VAL A 12 -20.81 -13.15 -0.56
N GLN A 13 -21.40 -13.76 0.46
CA GLN A 13 -22.83 -13.59 0.77
C GLN A 13 -23.13 -12.18 1.30
N ALA A 14 -22.24 -11.60 2.12
CA ALA A 14 -22.38 -10.25 2.63
C ALA A 14 -22.30 -9.22 1.48
N TYR A 15 -21.33 -9.37 0.59
CA TYR A 15 -21.21 -8.52 -0.58
C TYR A 15 -22.42 -8.64 -1.53
N ALA A 16 -22.86 -9.87 -1.82
CA ALA A 16 -24.06 -10.08 -2.64
C ALA A 16 -25.30 -9.46 -2.01
N GLY A 17 -25.47 -9.63 -0.68
CA GLY A 17 -26.55 -9.00 0.09
C GLY A 17 -26.51 -7.48 0.00
N TYR A 18 -25.31 -6.88 0.14
CA TYR A 18 -25.09 -5.44 -0.02
C TYR A 18 -25.50 -4.95 -1.43
N VAL A 19 -25.03 -5.62 -2.48
CA VAL A 19 -25.37 -5.25 -3.86
C VAL A 19 -26.88 -5.32 -4.13
N LEU A 20 -27.52 -6.40 -3.67
CA LEU A 20 -28.98 -6.57 -3.82
C LEU A 20 -29.77 -5.53 -3.00
N ALA A 21 -29.28 -5.17 -1.81
CA ALA A 21 -29.93 -4.17 -0.96
C ALA A 21 -29.96 -2.79 -1.62
N ARG A 22 -28.93 -2.43 -2.38
CA ARG A 22 -28.89 -1.16 -3.15
C ARG A 22 -30.05 -0.99 -4.13
N SER A 23 -30.60 -2.10 -4.62
CA SER A 23 -31.79 -2.13 -5.49
C SER A 23 -33.06 -2.58 -4.75
N GLN A 24 -33.04 -2.63 -3.42
CA GLN A 24 -34.14 -3.07 -2.56
C GLN A 24 -34.61 -4.51 -2.85
N GLN A 25 -33.70 -5.36 -3.35
CA GLN A 25 -33.99 -6.75 -3.73
C GLN A 25 -33.38 -7.79 -2.79
N ALA A 26 -32.67 -7.38 -1.75
CA ALA A 26 -32.07 -8.31 -0.81
C ALA A 26 -33.14 -9.00 0.04
N PRO A 27 -33.17 -10.35 0.11
CA PRO A 27 -34.10 -11.04 0.98
C PRO A 27 -33.74 -10.80 2.45
N LEU A 28 -34.56 -10.06 3.19
CA LEU A 28 -34.27 -9.70 4.59
C LEU A 28 -34.04 -10.92 5.49
N GLY A 29 -34.80 -12.02 5.25
CA GLY A 29 -34.59 -13.27 5.98
C GLY A 29 -33.21 -13.89 5.77
N ALA A 30 -32.65 -13.78 4.56
CA ALA A 30 -31.30 -14.25 4.27
C ALA A 30 -30.25 -13.37 4.96
N LEU A 31 -30.43 -12.04 4.96
CA LEU A 31 -29.53 -11.13 5.69
C LEU A 31 -29.53 -11.40 7.19
N ARG A 32 -30.69 -11.65 7.80
CA ARG A 32 -30.82 -12.04 9.21
C ARG A 32 -30.11 -13.37 9.50
N SER A 33 -30.33 -14.38 8.66
CA SER A 33 -29.64 -15.66 8.77
C SER A 33 -28.12 -15.53 8.62
N LEU A 34 -27.66 -14.61 7.76
CA LEU A 34 -26.24 -14.30 7.63
C LEU A 34 -25.70 -13.59 8.88
N PHE A 35 -26.46 -12.69 9.46
CA PHE A 35 -26.08 -11.99 10.71
C PHE A 35 -25.87 -12.98 11.86
N GLU A 36 -26.66 -14.02 12.01
CA GLU A 36 -26.46 -15.06 13.06
C GLU A 36 -25.13 -15.82 12.87
N ARG A 37 -24.53 -15.74 11.69
CA ARG A 37 -23.21 -16.31 11.37
C ARG A 37 -22.09 -15.28 11.33
N SER A 38 -22.26 -14.09 11.90
CA SER A 38 -21.26 -13.01 11.88
C SER A 38 -19.87 -13.44 12.39
N LYS A 39 -19.82 -14.42 13.29
CA LYS A 39 -18.56 -15.02 13.79
C LYS A 39 -17.74 -15.74 12.72
N ASP A 40 -18.31 -16.06 11.56
CA ASP A 40 -17.59 -16.66 10.44
C ASP A 40 -16.71 -15.61 9.73
N SER A 41 -17.01 -14.32 9.93
CA SER A 41 -16.17 -13.25 9.40
C SER A 41 -14.86 -13.13 10.19
N ARG A 42 -13.76 -12.97 9.45
CA ARG A 42 -12.40 -12.75 10.00
C ARG A 42 -11.83 -11.39 9.61
N SER A 43 -12.66 -10.52 9.04
CA SER A 43 -12.34 -9.12 8.76
C SER A 43 -13.59 -8.26 8.86
N GLY A 44 -13.42 -6.96 9.05
CA GLY A 44 -14.51 -6.02 9.26
C GLY A 44 -15.33 -5.73 8.02
N LEU A 45 -14.73 -5.74 6.84
CA LEU A 45 -15.39 -5.33 5.59
C LEU A 45 -16.69 -6.10 5.30
N PRO A 46 -16.77 -7.44 5.37
CA PRO A 46 -18.02 -8.16 5.15
C PRO A 46 -19.12 -7.80 6.17
N LEU A 47 -18.74 -7.50 7.41
CA LEU A 47 -19.69 -7.09 8.44
C LEU A 47 -20.24 -5.68 8.19
N VAL A 48 -19.43 -4.76 7.72
CA VAL A 48 -19.87 -3.41 7.32
C VAL A 48 -20.81 -3.49 6.11
N GLN A 49 -20.49 -4.33 5.12
CA GLN A 49 -21.38 -4.58 3.97
C GLN A 49 -22.73 -5.16 4.40
N LEU A 50 -22.73 -6.15 5.32
CA LEU A 50 -23.95 -6.71 5.89
C LEU A 50 -24.74 -5.67 6.69
N ALA A 51 -24.07 -4.82 7.46
CA ALA A 51 -24.71 -3.74 8.22
C ALA A 51 -25.48 -2.80 7.31
N ILE A 52 -24.86 -2.35 6.22
CA ILE A 52 -25.48 -1.47 5.24
C ILE A 52 -26.67 -2.17 4.58
N ALA A 53 -26.53 -3.45 4.21
CA ALA A 53 -27.61 -4.22 3.63
C ALA A 53 -28.82 -4.35 4.58
N LEU A 54 -28.57 -4.65 5.86
CA LEU A 54 -29.61 -4.72 6.89
C LEU A 54 -30.30 -3.37 7.10
N GLN A 55 -29.54 -2.28 7.16
CA GLN A 55 -30.07 -0.92 7.28
C GLN A 55 -30.99 -0.57 6.11
N GLN A 56 -30.54 -0.80 4.88
CA GLN A 56 -31.31 -0.50 3.68
C GLN A 56 -32.59 -1.34 3.56
N MET A 57 -32.57 -2.54 4.14
CA MET A 57 -33.73 -3.41 4.21
C MET A 57 -34.58 -3.24 5.48
N GLY A 58 -34.29 -2.21 6.30
CA GLY A 58 -35.11 -1.79 7.45
C GLY A 58 -34.87 -2.54 8.75
N ASP A 59 -33.75 -3.29 8.91
CA ASP A 59 -33.40 -3.96 10.17
C ASP A 59 -32.29 -3.20 10.91
N GLN A 60 -32.64 -2.02 11.45
CA GLN A 60 -31.69 -1.12 12.10
C GLN A 60 -30.97 -1.75 13.30
N PRO A 61 -31.62 -2.51 14.21
CA PRO A 61 -30.91 -3.06 15.37
C PRO A 61 -29.77 -4.03 15.01
N ARG A 62 -29.99 -4.87 13.97
CA ARG A 62 -28.95 -5.78 13.48
C ARG A 62 -27.90 -5.04 12.67
N ALA A 63 -28.30 -4.00 11.94
CA ALA A 63 -27.38 -3.14 11.19
C ALA A 63 -26.37 -2.47 12.14
N ASP A 64 -26.84 -1.87 13.24
CA ASP A 64 -25.98 -1.19 14.22
C ASP A 64 -25.01 -2.18 14.87
N SER A 65 -25.50 -3.37 15.22
CA SER A 65 -24.65 -4.41 15.80
C SER A 65 -23.59 -4.93 14.84
N ALA A 66 -23.96 -5.14 13.57
CA ALA A 66 -23.02 -5.58 12.53
C ALA A 66 -21.99 -4.51 12.19
N LEU A 67 -22.39 -3.23 12.17
CA LEU A 67 -21.49 -2.10 11.94
C LEU A 67 -20.46 -2.00 13.07
N ALA A 68 -20.92 -2.02 14.31
CA ALA A 68 -20.04 -1.96 15.47
C ALA A 68 -19.03 -3.12 15.47
N ALA A 69 -19.47 -4.34 15.18
CA ALA A 69 -18.60 -5.51 15.08
C ALA A 69 -17.60 -5.37 13.93
N GLY A 70 -18.04 -4.87 12.76
CA GLY A 70 -17.16 -4.65 11.60
C GLY A 70 -16.08 -3.61 11.86
N LEU A 71 -16.42 -2.51 12.52
CA LEU A 71 -15.47 -1.45 12.85
C LEU A 71 -14.47 -1.86 13.95
N ALA A 72 -14.81 -2.84 14.78
CA ALA A 72 -13.95 -3.38 15.83
C ALA A 72 -13.07 -4.56 15.39
N GLN A 73 -13.23 -5.06 14.16
CA GLN A 73 -12.54 -6.26 13.68
C GLN A 73 -11.59 -5.95 12.50
N PRO A 74 -10.36 -5.46 12.76
CA PRO A 74 -9.38 -5.24 11.71
C PRO A 74 -8.91 -6.57 11.09
N ARG A 75 -8.57 -6.54 9.81
CA ARG A 75 -7.95 -7.69 9.15
C ARG A 75 -6.50 -7.86 9.61
N THR A 76 -6.10 -9.11 9.89
CA THR A 76 -4.72 -9.41 10.27
C THR A 76 -3.83 -9.59 9.03
N ARG A 77 -2.70 -8.87 8.95
CA ARG A 77 -1.75 -8.94 7.81
C ARG A 77 -1.23 -10.34 7.52
N LYS A 78 -1.11 -11.20 8.54
CA LYS A 78 -0.53 -12.54 8.42
C LYS A 78 -1.50 -13.62 7.91
N GLU A 79 -2.78 -13.30 7.76
CA GLU A 79 -3.79 -14.29 7.38
C GLU A 79 -4.22 -14.13 5.93
N TRP A 80 -3.96 -15.16 5.14
CA TRP A 80 -4.59 -15.26 3.84
C TRP A 80 -5.99 -15.88 3.98
N LEU A 81 -7.03 -15.09 3.69
CA LEU A 81 -8.43 -15.46 3.91
C LEU A 81 -9.10 -16.04 2.66
N GLY A 82 -8.35 -16.35 1.60
CA GLY A 82 -8.91 -16.91 0.37
C GLY A 82 -9.55 -15.89 -0.56
N ASP A 83 -9.38 -14.61 -0.26
CA ASP A 83 -9.75 -13.48 -1.09
C ASP A 83 -8.49 -12.66 -1.45
N TYR A 84 -8.58 -11.75 -2.39
CA TYR A 84 -7.47 -10.86 -2.75
C TYR A 84 -7.42 -9.63 -1.83
N GLY A 85 -7.69 -9.82 -0.53
CA GLY A 85 -7.76 -8.77 0.46
C GLY A 85 -6.46 -8.55 1.21
N SER A 86 -6.29 -7.31 1.68
CA SER A 86 -5.27 -6.89 2.62
C SER A 86 -5.89 -5.96 3.66
N PRO A 87 -5.22 -5.69 4.79
CA PRO A 87 -5.68 -4.69 5.75
C PRO A 87 -5.96 -3.35 5.07
N LEU A 88 -5.01 -2.82 4.33
CA LEU A 88 -5.13 -1.54 3.61
C LEU A 88 -6.33 -1.51 2.65
N ARG A 89 -6.56 -2.59 1.86
CA ARG A 89 -7.73 -2.69 1.00
C ARG A 89 -9.03 -2.67 1.79
N ASP A 90 -9.13 -3.45 2.86
CA ASP A 90 -10.34 -3.57 3.64
C ASP A 90 -10.67 -2.26 4.35
N ASP A 91 -9.69 -1.59 4.96
CA ASP A 91 -9.88 -0.31 5.64
C ASP A 91 -10.25 0.82 4.67
N ALA A 92 -9.64 0.85 3.48
CA ALA A 92 -10.01 1.79 2.43
C ALA A 92 -11.46 1.57 1.93
N LEU A 93 -11.87 0.32 1.71
CA LEU A 93 -13.26 0.02 1.31
C LEU A 93 -14.26 0.29 2.44
N ILE A 94 -13.90 0.03 3.70
CA ILE A 94 -14.73 0.40 4.84
C ILE A 94 -14.93 1.93 4.85
N LEU A 95 -13.86 2.72 4.76
CA LEU A 95 -13.96 4.18 4.73
C LEU A 95 -14.83 4.66 3.57
N ALA A 96 -14.66 4.11 2.36
CA ALA A 96 -15.50 4.44 1.21
C ALA A 96 -16.98 4.17 1.46
N LEU A 97 -17.31 3.04 2.09
CA LEU A 97 -18.68 2.66 2.44
C LEU A 97 -19.28 3.56 3.52
N LEU A 98 -18.49 3.91 4.55
CA LEU A 98 -18.92 4.82 5.61
C LEU A 98 -19.23 6.21 5.05
N GLU A 99 -18.43 6.69 4.11
CA GLU A 99 -18.66 7.96 3.42
C GLU A 99 -19.90 7.91 2.52
N GLU A 100 -20.02 6.87 1.68
CA GLU A 100 -21.13 6.72 0.73
C GLU A 100 -22.49 6.64 1.44
N HIS A 101 -22.53 5.97 2.60
CA HIS A 101 -23.76 5.75 3.36
C HIS A 101 -23.92 6.69 4.56
N ASN A 102 -23.04 7.67 4.71
CA ASN A 102 -23.03 8.65 5.81
C ASN A 102 -23.08 8.00 7.20
N LEU A 103 -22.25 6.99 7.42
CA LEU A 103 -22.15 6.25 8.68
C LEU A 103 -20.90 6.67 9.47
N ALA A 104 -20.93 6.50 10.80
CA ALA A 104 -19.79 6.68 11.71
C ALA A 104 -19.04 8.02 11.50
N ALA A 105 -19.75 9.13 11.35
CA ALA A 105 -19.19 10.43 11.01
C ALA A 105 -18.01 10.84 11.91
N ASP A 106 -18.13 10.61 13.21
CA ASP A 106 -17.13 11.05 14.23
C ASP A 106 -15.78 10.34 14.11
N SER A 107 -15.71 9.18 13.44
CA SER A 107 -14.48 8.39 13.32
C SER A 107 -13.87 8.41 11.90
N ARG A 108 -14.53 9.02 10.92
CA ARG A 108 -14.08 8.99 9.51
C ARG A 108 -12.76 9.71 9.29
N ASP A 109 -12.60 10.89 9.89
CA ASP A 109 -11.38 11.67 9.72
C ASP A 109 -10.17 10.95 10.31
N GLN A 110 -10.33 10.37 11.52
CA GLN A 110 -9.25 9.57 12.12
C GLN A 110 -8.88 8.38 11.23
N ARG A 111 -9.87 7.64 10.71
CA ARG A 111 -9.62 6.50 9.81
C ARG A 111 -8.95 6.92 8.51
N LEU A 112 -9.29 8.10 8.00
CA LEU A 112 -8.64 8.65 6.80
C LEU A 112 -7.14 8.89 7.04
N PHE A 113 -6.76 9.45 8.19
CA PHE A 113 -5.37 9.67 8.55
C PHE A 113 -4.63 8.35 8.74
N GLU A 114 -5.19 7.40 9.48
CA GLU A 114 -4.62 6.07 9.69
C GLU A 114 -4.38 5.36 8.34
N LEU A 115 -5.35 5.43 7.43
CA LEU A 115 -5.25 4.88 6.08
C LEU A 115 -4.16 5.56 5.25
N ALA A 116 -4.04 6.90 5.34
CA ALA A 116 -3.01 7.65 4.63
C ALA A 116 -1.61 7.31 5.14
N ASP A 117 -1.43 7.18 6.45
CA ASP A 117 -0.17 6.78 7.08
C ASP A 117 0.22 5.36 6.66
N GLU A 118 -0.71 4.42 6.67
CA GLU A 118 -0.46 3.05 6.22
C GLU A 118 -0.08 3.00 4.74
N ALA A 119 -0.80 3.71 3.88
CA ALA A 119 -0.51 3.76 2.44
C ALA A 119 0.85 4.41 2.12
N ALA A 120 1.31 5.36 2.96
CA ALA A 120 2.61 6.03 2.77
C ALA A 120 3.82 5.13 3.10
N VAL A 121 3.63 4.12 3.95
CA VAL A 121 4.71 3.19 4.34
C VAL A 121 4.90 2.06 3.32
N ASP A 122 3.87 1.68 2.60
CA ASP A 122 3.92 0.58 1.65
C ASP A 122 4.57 1.02 0.33
N SER A 123 5.73 0.44 0.02
CA SER A 123 6.47 0.72 -1.22
C SER A 123 5.80 0.17 -2.48
N TYR A 124 4.89 -0.78 -2.33
CA TYR A 124 4.14 -1.40 -3.41
C TYR A 124 2.68 -1.59 -3.03
N LEU A 125 1.78 -1.09 -3.87
CA LEU A 125 0.34 -1.25 -3.72
C LEU A 125 -0.19 -2.17 -4.84
N SER A 126 -0.92 -3.20 -4.46
CA SER A 126 -1.64 -4.06 -5.38
C SER A 126 -2.74 -3.30 -6.12
N THR A 127 -3.22 -3.86 -7.23
CA THR A 127 -4.36 -3.29 -7.98
C THR A 127 -5.61 -3.15 -7.12
N GLN A 128 -5.84 -4.10 -6.21
CA GLN A 128 -6.99 -4.09 -5.30
C GLN A 128 -6.88 -2.95 -4.28
N GLU A 129 -5.70 -2.71 -3.71
CA GLU A 129 -5.44 -1.61 -2.78
C GLU A 129 -5.58 -0.26 -3.47
N ARG A 130 -4.98 -0.10 -4.66
CA ARG A 130 -5.10 1.15 -5.45
C ARG A 130 -6.55 1.49 -5.76
N ASN A 131 -7.35 0.48 -6.17
CA ASN A 131 -8.77 0.68 -6.42
C ASN A 131 -9.54 1.06 -5.15
N ALA A 132 -9.25 0.41 -4.03
CA ALA A 132 -9.88 0.71 -2.75
C ALA A 132 -9.54 2.12 -2.26
N LEU A 133 -8.27 2.52 -2.33
CA LEU A 133 -7.82 3.87 -2.00
C LEU A 133 -8.47 4.94 -2.89
N TYR A 134 -8.59 4.66 -4.19
CA TYR A 134 -9.32 5.55 -5.11
C TYR A 134 -10.78 5.72 -4.69
N LEU A 135 -11.46 4.61 -4.32
CA LEU A 135 -12.85 4.68 -3.87
C LEU A 135 -13.00 5.46 -2.56
N ALA A 136 -12.06 5.31 -1.62
CA ALA A 136 -12.04 6.09 -0.38
C ALA A 136 -11.81 7.59 -0.66
N GLY A 137 -10.85 7.92 -1.54
CA GLY A 137 -10.46 9.29 -1.82
C GLY A 137 -11.44 10.06 -2.73
N ARG A 138 -12.19 9.39 -3.60
CA ARG A 138 -13.07 10.06 -4.57
C ARG A 138 -14.12 10.97 -3.94
N ASN A 139 -14.62 10.61 -2.76
CA ASN A 139 -15.62 11.38 -2.04
C ASN A 139 -15.04 12.66 -1.43
N LEU A 140 -13.73 12.68 -1.15
CA LEU A 140 -13.02 13.88 -0.73
C LEU A 140 -12.95 14.89 -1.87
N LEU A 141 -12.74 14.43 -3.09
CA LEU A 141 -12.68 15.26 -4.30
C LEU A 141 -14.03 15.83 -4.72
N SER A 142 -15.14 15.25 -4.28
CA SER A 142 -16.49 15.71 -4.60
C SER A 142 -17.00 16.85 -3.69
N LYS A 143 -16.30 17.12 -2.59
CA LYS A 143 -16.61 18.26 -1.72
C LYS A 143 -16.10 19.55 -2.39
N PRO A 144 -16.81 20.68 -2.27
CA PRO A 144 -16.28 21.97 -2.74
C PRO A 144 -14.90 22.19 -2.11
N GLU A 145 -13.89 22.44 -2.92
CA GLU A 145 -12.55 22.72 -2.40
C GLU A 145 -12.62 23.96 -1.50
N PRO A 146 -12.29 23.84 -0.20
CA PRO A 146 -12.18 25.01 0.64
C PRO A 146 -11.07 25.91 0.09
N LYS A 147 -11.29 27.22 0.09
CA LYS A 147 -10.23 28.16 -0.26
C LYS A 147 -9.17 28.13 0.84
N TRP A 148 -7.96 27.77 0.49
CA TRP A 148 -6.84 27.74 1.40
C TRP A 148 -5.66 28.54 0.84
N ARG A 149 -4.82 29.01 1.72
CA ARG A 149 -3.55 29.68 1.39
C ARG A 149 -2.52 29.31 2.42
N THR A 150 -1.30 29.01 1.97
CA THR A 150 -0.16 28.73 2.83
C THR A 150 1.08 29.39 2.26
N ALA A 151 1.94 29.88 3.15
CA ALA A 151 3.27 30.39 2.80
C ALA A 151 4.31 29.34 3.15
N LEU A 152 5.15 28.98 2.17
CA LEU A 152 6.36 28.20 2.36
C LEU A 152 7.53 29.15 2.47
N GLN A 153 8.34 28.99 3.52
CA GLN A 153 9.53 29.79 3.75
C GLN A 153 10.72 28.88 4.06
N SER A 154 11.88 29.16 3.41
CA SER A 154 13.14 28.48 3.65
C SER A 154 14.29 29.50 3.49
N GLY A 155 14.86 29.98 4.58
CA GLY A 155 15.82 31.10 4.54
C GLY A 155 15.20 32.33 3.88
N ASP A 156 15.85 32.85 2.84
CA ASP A 156 15.36 34.00 2.06
C ASP A 156 14.33 33.62 0.98
N PHE A 157 14.12 32.33 0.75
CA PHE A 157 13.12 31.83 -0.20
C PHE A 157 11.74 31.86 0.43
N GLN A 158 10.79 32.49 -0.26
CA GLN A 158 9.38 32.53 0.14
C GLN A 158 8.49 32.27 -1.07
N PHE A 159 7.49 31.41 -0.88
CA PHE A 159 6.53 31.06 -1.91
C PHE A 159 5.13 30.88 -1.33
N GLU A 160 4.11 31.38 -2.02
CA GLU A 160 2.71 31.17 -1.64
C GLU A 160 2.08 30.03 -2.45
N LEU A 161 1.37 29.15 -1.77
CA LEU A 161 0.60 28.04 -2.34
C LEU A 161 -0.91 28.29 -2.05
N ASP A 162 -1.74 27.96 -3.01
CA ASP A 162 -3.19 28.04 -2.91
C ASP A 162 -3.88 26.99 -3.80
N ASN A 163 -5.20 27.09 -3.94
CA ASN A 163 -5.99 26.19 -4.79
C ASN A 163 -5.60 26.21 -6.28
N GLN A 164 -4.96 27.26 -6.77
CA GLN A 164 -4.51 27.34 -8.18
C GLN A 164 -3.11 26.77 -8.35
N GLN A 165 -2.28 26.98 -7.34
CA GLN A 165 -0.91 26.48 -7.31
C GLN A 165 -0.67 25.66 -6.04
N SER A 166 -1.08 24.40 -6.09
CA SER A 166 -1.08 23.48 -4.94
C SER A 166 0.22 22.67 -4.77
N ALA A 167 1.19 22.81 -5.67
CA ALA A 167 2.45 22.07 -5.62
C ALA A 167 3.62 22.94 -6.08
N ILE A 168 4.78 22.68 -5.49
CA ILE A 168 6.06 23.29 -5.87
C ILE A 168 7.16 22.23 -5.80
N THR A 169 8.13 22.32 -6.70
CA THR A 169 9.35 21.51 -6.66
C THR A 169 10.50 22.39 -6.18
N LEU A 170 11.10 22.03 -5.06
CA LEU A 170 12.27 22.70 -4.51
C LEU A 170 13.56 22.05 -5.01
N GLN A 171 14.57 22.84 -5.32
CA GLN A 171 15.88 22.39 -5.76
C GLN A 171 16.87 22.34 -4.58
N PRO A 172 18.01 21.65 -4.69
CA PRO A 172 18.96 21.50 -3.61
C PRO A 172 19.38 22.79 -2.89
N PRO A 173 19.58 23.96 -3.55
CA PRO A 173 19.90 25.20 -2.85
C PRO A 173 18.81 25.67 -1.88
N GLU A 174 17.52 25.48 -2.25
CA GLU A 174 16.37 25.87 -1.44
C GLU A 174 16.14 24.91 -0.28
N LEU A 175 16.68 23.68 -0.38
CA LEU A 175 16.61 22.64 0.65
C LEU A 175 17.79 22.71 1.63
N ALA A 176 18.73 23.64 1.45
CA ALA A 176 19.90 23.78 2.32
C ALA A 176 19.55 24.28 3.73
N THR A 177 18.40 24.93 3.88
CA THR A 177 17.86 25.40 5.16
C THR A 177 16.52 24.72 5.47
N PRO A 178 16.17 24.54 6.76
CA PRO A 178 14.85 24.06 7.13
C PRO A 178 13.76 24.94 6.55
N PHE A 179 12.69 24.32 6.07
CA PHE A 179 11.53 25.06 5.59
C PHE A 179 10.38 24.98 6.58
N SER A 180 9.54 26.01 6.57
CA SER A 180 8.29 26.08 7.32
C SER A 180 7.12 26.33 6.40
N LEU A 181 5.98 25.75 6.74
CA LEU A 181 4.69 26.02 6.11
C LEU A 181 3.80 26.72 7.10
N THR A 182 3.27 27.89 6.73
CA THR A 182 2.35 28.66 7.55
C THR A 182 1.02 28.83 6.83
N GLN A 183 -0.03 28.23 7.37
CA GLN A 183 -1.37 28.38 6.82
C GLN A 183 -1.98 29.71 7.30
N SER A 184 -2.50 30.50 6.36
CA SER A 184 -3.10 31.82 6.63
C SER A 184 -4.62 31.84 6.44
N GLY A 185 -5.30 30.78 6.83
CA GLY A 185 -6.78 30.67 6.77
C GLY A 185 -7.25 29.47 5.96
N GLY A 186 -8.52 29.14 6.10
CA GLY A 186 -9.16 27.98 5.49
C GLY A 186 -9.34 26.82 6.47
N ASP A 187 -9.86 25.71 5.96
CA ASP A 187 -10.06 24.49 6.70
C ASP A 187 -8.75 23.68 6.83
N THR A 188 -8.83 22.46 7.32
CA THR A 188 -7.68 21.56 7.47
C THR A 188 -6.93 21.40 6.15
N LEU A 189 -5.63 21.67 6.15
CA LEU A 189 -4.74 21.52 5.01
C LEU A 189 -3.95 20.22 5.16
N TYR A 190 -3.96 19.39 4.12
CA TYR A 190 -3.15 18.20 4.02
C TYR A 190 -1.92 18.50 3.17
N GLN A 191 -0.75 18.09 3.65
CA GLN A 191 0.49 18.25 2.90
C GLN A 191 1.12 16.89 2.59
N GLN A 192 1.71 16.78 1.42
CA GLN A 192 2.55 15.66 1.04
C GLN A 192 3.93 16.17 0.66
N LEU A 193 4.97 15.61 1.28
CA LEU A 193 6.36 15.87 0.92
C LEU A 193 6.94 14.63 0.23
N THR A 194 7.39 14.82 -1.00
CA THR A 194 8.09 13.77 -1.75
C THR A 194 9.54 14.18 -1.96
N LEU A 195 10.49 13.39 -1.44
CA LEU A 195 11.91 13.57 -1.67
C LEU A 195 12.39 12.51 -2.67
N SER A 196 13.00 12.97 -3.77
CA SER A 196 13.61 12.09 -4.76
C SER A 196 15.05 12.48 -5.03
N GLY A 197 15.91 11.49 -5.20
CA GLY A 197 17.33 11.73 -5.48
C GLY A 197 18.18 10.50 -5.25
N TYR A 198 19.45 10.61 -5.57
CA TYR A 198 20.41 9.54 -5.33
C TYR A 198 21.13 9.81 -4.00
N PRO A 199 21.16 8.85 -3.06
CA PRO A 199 21.90 9.02 -1.82
C PRO A 199 23.40 9.11 -2.12
N ARG A 200 24.09 10.02 -1.43
CA ARG A 200 25.56 10.16 -1.58
C ARG A 200 26.35 8.96 -1.02
N LYS A 201 25.72 8.23 -0.12
CA LYS A 201 26.26 6.97 0.43
C LYS A 201 25.25 5.87 0.18
N ALA A 202 25.71 4.71 -0.20
CA ALA A 202 24.86 3.54 -0.32
C ALA A 202 24.11 3.31 1.01
N PRO A 203 22.82 2.93 0.98
CA PRO A 203 22.11 2.51 2.17
C PRO A 203 22.86 1.38 2.88
N ALA A 204 22.81 1.37 4.20
CA ALA A 204 23.34 0.24 4.96
C ALA A 204 22.58 -1.03 4.59
N ALA A 205 23.29 -2.16 4.55
CA ALA A 205 22.64 -3.47 4.40
C ALA A 205 21.63 -3.68 5.52
N GLY A 206 20.44 -4.17 5.17
CA GLY A 206 19.37 -4.40 6.12
C GLY A 206 18.42 -5.48 5.63
N GLY A 207 17.82 -6.20 6.57
CA GLY A 207 16.83 -7.25 6.31
C GLY A 207 16.33 -7.81 7.64
N LYS A 208 15.10 -8.37 7.65
CA LYS A 208 14.55 -9.00 8.85
C LYS A 208 14.49 -10.53 8.73
N VAL A 209 14.15 -11.02 7.56
CA VAL A 209 13.88 -12.44 7.28
C VAL A 209 14.80 -12.95 6.18
N LEU A 210 15.10 -12.09 5.20
CA LEU A 210 16.00 -12.38 4.09
C LEU A 210 17.29 -11.59 4.27
N SER A 211 18.43 -12.24 4.06
CA SER A 211 19.72 -11.59 3.86
C SER A 211 20.25 -11.91 2.48
N ILE A 212 20.92 -10.94 1.88
CA ILE A 212 21.56 -11.07 0.58
C ILE A 212 23.00 -10.59 0.70
N GLU A 213 23.91 -11.39 0.19
CA GLU A 213 25.34 -11.04 0.07
C GLU A 213 25.70 -11.08 -1.41
N ARG A 214 26.55 -10.18 -1.84
CA ARG A 214 26.98 -10.10 -3.24
C ARG A 214 28.49 -9.91 -3.30
N ASP A 215 29.14 -10.83 -4.00
CA ASP A 215 30.57 -10.82 -4.24
C ASP A 215 30.86 -10.68 -5.73
N TYR A 216 31.93 -9.97 -6.05
CA TYR A 216 32.45 -9.84 -7.41
C TYR A 216 33.73 -10.65 -7.51
N LEU A 217 33.74 -11.60 -8.42
CA LEU A 217 34.82 -12.55 -8.59
C LEU A 217 35.35 -12.47 -10.02
N GLY A 218 36.63 -12.77 -10.17
CA GLY A 218 37.20 -13.07 -11.48
C GLY A 218 36.77 -14.44 -11.99
N MET A 219 37.03 -14.76 -13.22
CA MET A 219 36.71 -16.07 -13.80
C MET A 219 37.52 -17.23 -13.15
N ASP A 220 38.55 -16.89 -12.36
CA ASP A 220 39.27 -17.83 -11.52
C ASP A 220 38.67 -18.04 -10.12
N GLY A 221 37.51 -17.46 -9.86
CA GLY A 221 36.77 -17.53 -8.59
C GLY A 221 37.37 -16.69 -7.47
N LYS A 222 38.39 -15.87 -7.72
CA LYS A 222 38.97 -15.02 -6.67
C LYS A 222 38.26 -13.65 -6.60
N PRO A 223 38.25 -13.01 -5.41
CA PRO A 223 37.74 -11.66 -5.25
C PRO A 223 38.38 -10.70 -6.22
N LEU A 224 37.57 -9.85 -6.84
CA LEU A 224 37.98 -8.88 -7.87
C LEU A 224 37.92 -7.46 -7.32
N ASP A 225 38.95 -6.64 -7.62
CA ASP A 225 38.92 -5.22 -7.33
C ASP A 225 38.19 -4.48 -8.44
N LEU A 226 36.96 -4.05 -8.17
CA LEU A 226 36.13 -3.31 -9.14
C LEU A 226 36.73 -1.96 -9.56
N ASN A 227 37.68 -1.40 -8.80
CA ASN A 227 38.35 -0.13 -9.17
C ASN A 227 39.48 -0.33 -10.19
N ALA A 228 39.88 -1.59 -10.42
CA ALA A 228 40.97 -1.94 -11.32
C ALA A 228 40.51 -2.67 -12.60
N LEU A 229 39.20 -2.70 -12.87
CA LEU A 229 38.63 -3.36 -14.04
C LEU A 229 39.02 -2.71 -15.36
N ASN A 230 39.33 -3.53 -16.34
CA ASN A 230 39.55 -3.10 -17.72
C ASN A 230 38.29 -3.30 -18.59
N SER A 231 38.15 -2.50 -19.63
CA SER A 231 37.06 -2.68 -20.60
C SER A 231 37.15 -4.06 -21.28
N GLY A 232 36.04 -4.80 -21.27
CA GLY A 232 35.95 -6.15 -21.84
C GLY A 232 36.36 -7.26 -20.87
N GLU A 233 36.70 -6.96 -19.62
CA GLU A 233 36.98 -7.95 -18.59
C GLU A 233 35.68 -8.58 -18.08
N LEU A 234 35.69 -9.90 -17.94
CA LEU A 234 34.54 -10.65 -17.43
C LEU A 234 34.54 -10.65 -15.89
N VAL A 235 33.37 -10.41 -15.33
CA VAL A 235 33.12 -10.39 -13.90
C VAL A 235 32.05 -11.42 -13.55
N LEU A 236 32.36 -12.34 -12.66
CA LEU A 236 31.37 -13.24 -12.07
C LEU A 236 30.73 -12.58 -10.85
N VAL A 237 29.43 -12.41 -10.89
CA VAL A 237 28.65 -11.89 -9.74
C VAL A 237 28.06 -13.08 -8.99
N HIS A 238 28.55 -13.32 -7.79
CA HIS A 238 28.02 -14.34 -6.89
C HIS A 238 27.03 -13.70 -5.92
N ILE A 239 25.80 -14.22 -5.88
CA ILE A 239 24.73 -13.73 -5.01
C ILE A 239 24.30 -14.86 -4.08
N ALA A 240 24.56 -14.69 -2.79
CA ALA A 240 24.11 -15.62 -1.75
C ALA A 240 22.85 -15.05 -1.07
N VAL A 241 21.78 -15.81 -1.09
CA VAL A 241 20.52 -15.46 -0.42
C VAL A 241 20.26 -16.44 0.71
N ARG A 242 20.02 -15.93 1.91
CA ARG A 242 19.68 -16.72 3.09
C ARG A 242 18.34 -16.26 3.64
N ALA A 243 17.54 -17.22 4.09
CA ALA A 243 16.25 -16.97 4.73
C ALA A 243 16.21 -17.71 6.07
N ASP A 244 15.76 -17.03 7.12
CA ASP A 244 15.59 -17.63 8.46
C ASP A 244 14.29 -18.43 8.56
N GLU A 245 13.34 -18.17 7.66
CA GLU A 245 12.07 -18.90 7.55
C GLU A 245 11.65 -19.01 6.08
N ARG A 246 10.61 -19.81 5.81
CA ARG A 246 10.06 -19.92 4.46
C ARG A 246 9.48 -18.58 3.99
N VAL A 247 10.03 -18.04 2.91
CA VAL A 247 9.54 -16.83 2.24
C VAL A 247 8.92 -17.23 0.91
N PRO A 248 7.59 -17.25 0.77
CA PRO A 248 6.93 -17.50 -0.50
C PRO A 248 7.13 -16.32 -1.45
N ASP A 249 7.19 -16.61 -2.74
CA ASP A 249 7.20 -15.61 -3.83
C ASP A 249 8.33 -14.57 -3.71
N ALA A 250 9.50 -14.98 -3.20
CA ALA A 250 10.67 -14.12 -3.11
C ALA A 250 11.25 -13.82 -4.49
N LEU A 251 11.55 -12.54 -4.74
CA LEU A 251 12.22 -12.07 -5.94
C LEU A 251 13.58 -11.48 -5.55
N VAL A 252 14.63 -11.93 -6.20
CA VAL A 252 15.97 -11.33 -6.11
C VAL A 252 16.17 -10.39 -7.28
N VAL A 253 16.43 -9.12 -6.98
CA VAL A 253 16.73 -8.10 -7.98
C VAL A 253 18.15 -7.59 -7.74
N ASP A 254 19.00 -7.74 -8.73
CA ASP A 254 20.34 -7.18 -8.74
C ASP A 254 20.43 -6.03 -9.74
N LEU A 255 20.79 -4.84 -9.24
CA LEU A 255 21.00 -3.66 -10.06
C LEU A 255 22.49 -3.57 -10.39
N LEU A 256 22.80 -3.71 -11.66
CA LEU A 256 24.18 -3.63 -12.13
C LEU A 256 24.73 -2.21 -11.95
N PRO A 257 25.98 -2.06 -11.46
CA PRO A 257 26.67 -0.78 -11.48
C PRO A 257 26.83 -0.25 -12.92
N ALA A 258 26.85 1.08 -13.04
CA ALA A 258 27.13 1.71 -14.32
C ALA A 258 28.51 1.26 -14.87
N GLY A 259 28.54 0.81 -16.10
CA GLY A 259 29.75 0.28 -16.75
C GLY A 259 29.84 -1.25 -16.79
N LEU A 260 28.94 -1.95 -16.10
CA LEU A 260 28.79 -3.41 -16.26
C LEU A 260 27.58 -3.71 -17.13
N GLU A 261 27.71 -4.72 -18.00
CA GLU A 261 26.62 -5.23 -18.83
C GLU A 261 26.51 -6.74 -18.64
N LEU A 262 25.28 -7.26 -18.72
CA LEU A 262 25.07 -8.72 -18.68
C LEU A 262 25.57 -9.35 -19.96
N GLU A 263 26.47 -10.31 -19.84
CA GLU A 263 26.82 -11.15 -20.97
C GLU A 263 25.66 -12.10 -21.32
N ASN A 264 25.26 -12.09 -22.58
CA ASN A 264 24.23 -12.99 -23.07
C ASN A 264 24.84 -14.36 -23.44
N GLN A 265 24.77 -15.32 -22.55
CA GLN A 265 25.27 -16.67 -22.75
C GLN A 265 24.58 -17.46 -23.89
N ASN A 266 23.44 -16.99 -24.39
CA ASN A 266 22.76 -17.59 -25.53
C ASN A 266 23.37 -17.19 -26.87
N LEU A 267 24.32 -16.26 -26.90
CA LEU A 267 25.06 -15.92 -28.10
C LEU A 267 26.14 -16.97 -28.37
N THR A 268 26.27 -17.43 -29.63
CA THR A 268 27.23 -18.45 -30.03
C THR A 268 28.71 -18.06 -29.89
N GLN A 269 29.00 -16.83 -29.47
CA GLN A 269 30.33 -16.28 -29.20
C GLN A 269 30.50 -15.81 -27.76
N SER A 270 29.62 -16.25 -26.83
CA SER A 270 29.79 -15.94 -25.43
C SER A 270 31.09 -16.53 -24.92
N ALA A 271 31.91 -15.70 -24.26
CA ALA A 271 33.19 -16.11 -23.71
C ALA A 271 33.06 -16.83 -22.35
N ALA A 272 31.87 -16.78 -21.73
CA ALA A 272 31.62 -17.42 -20.44
C ALA A 272 30.98 -18.78 -20.61
N SER A 273 31.67 -19.82 -20.16
CA SER A 273 31.11 -21.15 -19.90
C SER A 273 30.97 -21.35 -18.41
N LEU A 274 29.73 -21.53 -17.93
CA LEU A 274 29.46 -21.83 -16.52
C LEU A 274 29.82 -23.26 -16.11
N GLU A 275 30.24 -24.13 -17.07
CA GLU A 275 30.65 -25.49 -16.79
C GLU A 275 32.04 -25.55 -16.13
N ASP A 276 32.81 -24.47 -16.20
CA ASP A 276 34.16 -24.37 -15.65
C ASP A 276 34.26 -23.51 -14.37
N ALA A 277 33.14 -22.99 -13.84
CA ALA A 277 33.05 -22.17 -12.64
C ALA A 277 32.35 -22.97 -11.51
#